data_6b1e727485d9f89497319c064cf860fc
#
_entry.id   6b1e727485d9f89497319c064cf860fc
#
_cell.length_a   1.000
_cell.length_b   1.000
_cell.length_c   1.000
_cell.angle_alpha   90.00
_cell.angle_beta   90.00
_cell.angle_gamma   90.00
#
_symmetry.space_group_name_H-M   'P 1'
#
loop_
_entity.id
_entity.type
_entity.pdbx_description
1 polymer ?
#
loop_
_entity_poly.entity_id
_entity_poly.type
_entity_poly.pdbx_seq_one_letter_code
_entity_poly.pdbx_strand_id
1 'polypeptide(L)'
;MAVQDKHTKIVAATEADTEEILCLYKAQLGQEFCPWDEHYPERENIAFDLERDALFVMKNEKDEIIAAISLDEDPDVEALTCWSRRLQPGGELSRLAVRRDYQNRGIARTMIEYAMDVLRRQGKKSVHYLVCPSNTKAVRSYEHLHFSQVGTCELHELPYLCYEQKL
;
A
#
# COMPACT_ATOMS: atom_id res chain seq x y z
N MET A 1 -13.83 9.08 -12.98
CA MET A 1 -13.25 7.96 -13.77
C MET A 1 -11.76 8.12 -13.78
N ALA A 2 -11.04 7.19 -13.18
CA ALA A 2 -9.59 7.13 -13.38
C ALA A 2 -9.36 6.81 -14.86
N VAL A 3 -8.68 7.68 -15.56
CA VAL A 3 -8.18 7.39 -16.90
C VAL A 3 -7.12 6.33 -16.72
N GLN A 4 -7.50 5.09 -16.90
CA GLN A 4 -6.55 3.99 -17.02
C GLN A 4 -5.75 4.31 -18.28
N ASP A 5 -4.51 4.72 -18.08
CA ASP A 5 -3.59 4.93 -19.20
C ASP A 5 -3.51 3.61 -19.95
N LYS A 6 -3.92 3.61 -21.23
CA LYS A 6 -4.09 2.38 -22.04
C LYS A 6 -2.80 1.55 -22.18
N HIS A 7 -1.73 2.00 -21.61
CA HIS A 7 -0.38 1.44 -21.74
C HIS A 7 0.23 0.96 -20.41
N THR A 8 -0.55 0.93 -19.32
CA THR A 8 -0.07 0.41 -18.04
C THR A 8 -0.73 -0.91 -17.69
N LYS A 9 0.00 -1.77 -16.99
CA LYS A 9 -0.50 -3.07 -16.48
C LYS A 9 -0.09 -3.24 -15.01
N ILE A 10 -0.95 -3.88 -14.22
CA ILE A 10 -0.62 -4.30 -12.85
C ILE A 10 -0.40 -5.81 -12.87
N VAL A 11 0.73 -6.24 -12.33
CA VAL A 11 1.14 -7.64 -12.27
C VAL A 11 1.71 -7.97 -10.89
N ALA A 12 1.70 -9.26 -10.53
CA ALA A 12 2.45 -9.73 -9.37
C ALA A 12 3.94 -9.49 -9.61
N ALA A 13 4.62 -8.95 -8.60
CA ALA A 13 6.06 -8.77 -8.65
C ALA A 13 6.78 -10.12 -8.57
N THR A 14 7.98 -10.18 -9.11
CA THR A 14 8.87 -11.33 -9.05
C THR A 14 10.21 -10.95 -8.43
N GLU A 15 11.05 -11.93 -8.11
CA GLU A 15 12.40 -11.68 -7.59
C GLU A 15 13.24 -10.80 -8.52
N ALA A 16 13.04 -10.89 -9.83
CA ALA A 16 13.72 -10.06 -10.82
C ALA A 16 13.39 -8.57 -10.67
N ASP A 17 12.26 -8.24 -10.06
CA ASP A 17 11.81 -6.85 -9.84
C ASP A 17 12.40 -6.21 -8.58
N THR A 18 13.07 -6.97 -7.72
CA THR A 18 13.52 -6.54 -6.38
C THR A 18 14.32 -5.25 -6.41
N GLU A 19 15.33 -5.14 -7.27
CA GLU A 19 16.19 -3.96 -7.33
C GLU A 19 15.44 -2.71 -7.78
N GLU A 20 14.56 -2.85 -8.77
CA GLU A 20 13.77 -1.72 -9.26
C GLU A 20 12.73 -1.27 -8.24
N ILE A 21 12.11 -2.21 -7.51
CA ILE A 21 11.20 -1.90 -6.40
C ILE A 21 11.95 -1.18 -5.28
N LEU A 22 13.14 -1.65 -4.92
CA LEU A 22 13.95 -0.99 -3.89
C LEU A 22 14.31 0.45 -4.31
N CYS A 23 14.69 0.66 -5.57
CA CYS A 23 14.92 1.99 -6.11
C CYS A 23 13.67 2.87 -6.02
N LEU A 24 12.50 2.33 -6.34
CA LEU A 24 11.23 3.04 -6.20
C LEU A 24 10.98 3.47 -4.75
N TYR A 25 11.19 2.59 -3.78
CA TYR A 25 11.04 2.91 -2.37
C TYR A 25 12.03 3.98 -1.91
N LYS A 26 13.30 3.86 -2.26
CA LYS A 26 14.33 4.84 -1.89
C LYS A 26 14.08 6.21 -2.52
N ALA A 27 13.49 6.27 -3.70
CA ALA A 27 13.10 7.51 -4.36
C ALA A 27 11.99 8.28 -3.62
N GLN A 28 11.25 7.64 -2.70
CA GLN A 28 10.25 8.31 -1.87
C GLN A 28 10.86 9.10 -0.72
N LEU A 29 12.08 8.77 -0.30
CA LEU A 29 12.74 9.42 0.84
C LEU A 29 12.89 10.91 0.63
N GLY A 30 12.66 11.69 1.69
CA GLY A 30 12.77 13.14 1.68
C GLY A 30 11.54 13.87 1.13
N GLN A 31 10.51 13.16 0.65
CA GLN A 31 9.23 13.79 0.34
C GLN A 31 8.48 14.09 1.65
N GLU A 32 7.82 15.25 1.71
CA GLU A 32 7.16 15.75 2.92
C GLU A 32 6.16 14.76 3.53
N PHE A 33 5.48 13.98 2.67
CA PHE A 33 4.48 13.01 3.09
C PHE A 33 5.04 11.60 3.34
N CYS A 34 6.32 11.36 3.09
CA CYS A 34 6.92 10.04 3.23
C CYS A 34 7.51 9.85 4.64
N PRO A 35 6.96 8.91 5.44
CA PRO A 35 7.48 8.64 6.79
C PRO A 35 8.67 7.67 6.80
N TRP A 36 9.07 7.14 5.64
CA TRP A 36 10.15 6.16 5.52
C TRP A 36 11.52 6.80 5.71
N ASP A 37 12.50 5.96 6.05
CA ASP A 37 13.89 6.34 6.23
C ASP A 37 14.85 5.42 5.46
N GLU A 38 16.16 5.56 5.68
CA GLU A 38 17.20 4.76 5.03
C GLU A 38 17.09 3.26 5.34
N HIS A 39 16.45 2.91 6.45
CA HIS A 39 16.37 1.55 6.99
C HIS A 39 15.01 0.89 6.74
N TYR A 40 14.07 1.58 6.11
CA TYR A 40 12.73 1.03 5.84
C TYR A 40 12.04 1.75 4.67
N PRO A 41 11.44 1.03 3.70
CA PRO A 41 11.55 -0.43 3.48
C PRO A 41 12.90 -0.85 2.90
N GLU A 42 13.28 -2.09 3.16
CA GLU A 42 14.51 -2.72 2.68
C GLU A 42 14.24 -4.00 1.88
N ARG A 43 15.30 -4.66 1.40
CA ARG A 43 15.21 -5.92 0.64
C ARG A 43 14.45 -7.02 1.38
N GLU A 44 14.63 -7.10 2.70
CA GLU A 44 13.96 -8.08 3.56
C GLU A 44 12.44 -7.91 3.53
N ASN A 45 11.95 -6.68 3.48
CA ASN A 45 10.52 -6.38 3.34
C ASN A 45 9.99 -6.84 1.98
N ILE A 46 10.76 -6.60 0.92
CA ILE A 46 10.40 -7.06 -0.44
C ILE A 46 10.38 -8.59 -0.49
N ALA A 47 11.42 -9.25 0.04
CA ALA A 47 11.49 -10.71 0.07
C ALA A 47 10.31 -11.33 0.85
N PHE A 48 9.98 -10.77 2.00
CA PHE A 48 8.84 -11.20 2.81
C PHE A 48 7.51 -11.09 2.03
N ASP A 49 7.33 -10.01 1.28
CA ASP A 49 6.12 -9.83 0.46
C ASP A 49 6.09 -10.80 -0.73
N LEU A 50 7.22 -11.02 -1.39
CA LEU A 50 7.34 -11.95 -2.53
C LEU A 50 7.06 -13.40 -2.13
N GLU A 51 7.57 -13.84 -0.98
CA GLU A 51 7.33 -15.20 -0.45
C GLU A 51 5.84 -15.50 -0.22
N ARG A 52 5.05 -14.46 0.02
CA ARG A 52 3.60 -14.57 0.27
C ARG A 52 2.74 -14.27 -0.95
N ASP A 53 3.34 -14.06 -2.13
CA ASP A 53 2.65 -13.56 -3.33
C ASP A 53 1.84 -12.28 -3.06
N ALA A 54 2.39 -11.38 -2.27
CA ALA A 54 1.70 -10.24 -1.70
C ALA A 54 2.24 -8.87 -2.16
N LEU A 55 2.98 -8.84 -3.25
CA LEU A 55 3.55 -7.62 -3.81
C LEU A 55 3.15 -7.47 -5.27
N PHE A 56 2.55 -6.33 -5.59
CA PHE A 56 2.05 -6.01 -6.92
C PHE A 56 2.71 -4.73 -7.44
N VAL A 57 2.99 -4.70 -8.73
CA VAL A 57 3.63 -3.55 -9.39
C VAL A 57 2.83 -3.12 -10.60
N MET A 58 2.81 -1.81 -10.85
CA MET A 58 2.33 -1.26 -12.11
C MET A 58 3.53 -0.99 -13.00
N LYS A 59 3.45 -1.48 -14.22
CA LYS A 59 4.48 -1.28 -15.25
C LYS A 59 3.93 -0.44 -16.40
N ASN A 60 4.76 0.45 -16.92
CA ASN A 60 4.44 1.26 -18.09
C ASN A 60 4.70 0.48 -19.39
N GLU A 61 4.50 1.11 -20.55
CA GLU A 61 4.70 0.50 -21.87
C GLU A 61 6.15 0.07 -22.15
N LYS A 62 7.12 0.63 -21.40
CA LYS A 62 8.55 0.25 -21.47
C LYS A 62 8.91 -0.87 -20.50
N ASP A 63 7.92 -1.45 -19.82
CA ASP A 63 8.08 -2.45 -18.77
C ASP A 63 8.83 -1.93 -17.51
N GLU A 64 8.85 -0.62 -17.31
CA GLU A 64 9.41 0.02 -16.12
C GLU A 64 8.38 0.04 -14.98
N ILE A 65 8.83 -0.23 -13.76
CA ILE A 65 7.97 -0.16 -12.57
C ILE A 65 7.73 1.30 -12.18
N ILE A 66 6.46 1.70 -12.15
CA ILE A 66 6.04 3.05 -11.82
C ILE A 66 5.27 3.15 -10.50
N ALA A 67 4.82 2.03 -9.97
CA ALA A 67 4.16 1.96 -8.66
C ALA A 67 4.27 0.55 -8.07
N ALA A 68 4.14 0.45 -6.75
CA ALA A 68 4.09 -0.80 -6.03
C ALA A 68 3.13 -0.71 -4.84
N ILE A 69 2.53 -1.83 -4.45
CA ILE A 69 1.71 -1.98 -3.25
C ILE A 69 1.88 -3.38 -2.68
N SER A 70 1.90 -3.48 -1.35
CA SER A 70 1.97 -4.76 -0.64
C SER A 70 0.66 -5.05 0.09
N LEU A 71 0.34 -6.33 0.24
CA LEU A 71 -0.59 -6.85 1.23
C LEU A 71 0.25 -7.40 2.38
N ASP A 72 0.14 -6.78 3.56
CA ASP A 72 0.98 -7.13 4.70
C ASP A 72 0.30 -8.11 5.65
N GLU A 73 1.10 -8.74 6.50
CA GLU A 73 0.69 -9.58 7.60
C GLU A 73 1.52 -9.22 8.84
N ASP A 74 1.26 -8.04 9.38
CA ASP A 74 1.94 -7.53 10.57
C ASP A 74 1.16 -7.90 11.83
N PRO A 75 1.69 -8.78 12.71
CA PRO A 75 1.00 -9.18 13.93
C PRO A 75 0.66 -8.01 14.86
N ASP A 76 1.49 -6.98 14.90
CA ASP A 76 1.26 -5.81 15.75
C ASP A 76 0.07 -4.98 15.25
N VAL A 77 -0.09 -4.89 13.93
CA VAL A 77 -1.24 -4.22 13.31
C VAL A 77 -2.52 -5.05 13.51
N GLU A 78 -2.44 -6.37 13.27
CA GLU A 78 -3.58 -7.28 13.45
C GLU A 78 -4.09 -7.32 14.89
N ALA A 79 -3.21 -7.14 15.87
CA ALA A 79 -3.54 -7.15 17.29
C ALA A 79 -4.25 -5.88 17.77
N LEU A 80 -4.33 -4.82 16.95
CA LEU A 80 -5.01 -3.59 17.32
C LEU A 80 -6.51 -3.84 17.54
N THR A 81 -7.07 -3.19 18.54
CA THR A 81 -8.47 -3.40 18.96
C THR A 81 -9.48 -2.53 18.22
N CYS A 82 -9.01 -1.63 17.36
CA CYS A 82 -9.87 -0.72 16.60
C CYS A 82 -10.59 -1.39 15.42
N TRP A 83 -10.11 -2.54 14.94
CA TRP A 83 -10.71 -3.24 13.81
C TRP A 83 -12.06 -3.86 14.15
N SER A 84 -13.01 -3.76 13.23
CA SER A 84 -14.35 -4.33 13.40
C SER A 84 -14.32 -5.85 13.44
N ARG A 85 -14.78 -6.45 14.54
CA ARG A 85 -14.85 -7.92 14.67
C ARG A 85 -15.75 -8.57 13.62
N ARG A 86 -16.81 -7.89 13.20
CA ARG A 86 -17.77 -8.39 12.19
C ARG A 86 -17.15 -8.45 10.79
N LEU A 87 -16.09 -7.69 10.56
CA LEU A 87 -15.41 -7.57 9.28
C LEU A 87 -14.12 -8.41 9.22
N GLN A 88 -13.91 -9.30 10.17
CA GLN A 88 -12.77 -10.22 10.15
C GLN A 88 -13.10 -11.50 9.33
N PRO A 89 -12.16 -12.09 8.61
CA PRO A 89 -10.76 -11.67 8.50
C PRO A 89 -10.57 -10.46 7.58
N GLY A 90 -9.75 -9.52 8.03
CA GLY A 90 -9.32 -8.36 7.23
C GLY A 90 -7.95 -8.58 6.58
N GLY A 91 -7.64 -7.75 5.60
CA GLY A 91 -6.32 -7.70 4.96
C GLY A 91 -5.70 -6.33 5.09
N GLU A 92 -4.38 -6.25 5.25
CA GLU A 92 -3.65 -5.00 5.42
C GLU A 92 -3.02 -4.52 4.10
N LEU A 93 -3.20 -3.24 3.77
CA LEU A 93 -2.44 -2.56 2.72
C LEU A 93 -1.19 -1.92 3.33
N SER A 94 -0.08 -2.03 2.64
CA SER A 94 1.20 -1.50 3.10
C SER A 94 2.10 -1.11 1.93
N ARG A 95 3.11 -0.31 2.21
CA ARG A 95 4.19 0.04 1.29
C ARG A 95 3.71 0.45 -0.11
N LEU A 96 2.75 1.36 -0.16
CA LEU A 96 2.31 1.97 -1.41
C LEU A 96 3.31 3.05 -1.83
N ALA A 97 3.85 2.92 -3.02
CA ALA A 97 4.76 3.90 -3.62
C ALA A 97 4.41 4.17 -5.07
N VAL A 98 4.52 5.43 -5.49
CA VAL A 98 4.34 5.86 -6.88
C VAL A 98 5.56 6.68 -7.28
N ARG A 99 6.15 6.36 -8.44
CA ARG A 99 7.30 7.09 -8.97
C ARG A 99 6.97 8.57 -9.14
N ARG A 100 7.88 9.47 -8.78
CA ARG A 100 7.62 10.92 -8.67
C ARG A 100 7.01 11.53 -9.93
N ASP A 101 7.50 11.15 -11.09
CA ASP A 101 7.02 11.65 -12.39
C ASP A 101 5.63 11.10 -12.79
N TYR A 102 5.12 10.13 -12.07
CA TYR A 102 3.79 9.54 -12.24
C TYR A 102 2.80 9.90 -11.12
N GLN A 103 3.20 10.70 -10.14
CA GLN A 103 2.32 11.13 -9.05
C GLN A 103 1.24 12.10 -9.53
N ASN A 104 0.14 12.23 -8.76
CA ASN A 104 -1.01 13.08 -9.04
C ASN A 104 -1.78 12.70 -10.34
N ARG A 105 -1.73 11.44 -10.74
CA ARG A 105 -2.45 10.90 -11.91
C ARG A 105 -3.46 9.80 -11.55
N GLY A 106 -3.76 9.63 -10.26
CA GLY A 106 -4.71 8.61 -9.78
C GLY A 106 -4.12 7.19 -9.67
N ILE A 107 -2.81 7.02 -9.86
CA ILE A 107 -2.16 5.69 -9.82
C ILE A 107 -2.25 5.05 -8.44
N ALA A 108 -2.04 5.81 -7.36
CA ALA A 108 -2.17 5.30 -6.00
C ALA A 108 -3.57 4.70 -5.76
N ARG A 109 -4.62 5.38 -6.20
CA ARG A 109 -6.00 4.89 -6.11
C ARG A 109 -6.18 3.60 -6.90
N THR A 110 -5.69 3.54 -8.12
CA THR A 110 -5.76 2.34 -8.96
C THR A 110 -5.06 1.15 -8.31
N MET A 111 -3.90 1.36 -7.69
CA MET A 111 -3.17 0.32 -6.95
C MET A 111 -3.95 -0.18 -5.73
N ILE A 112 -4.57 0.72 -4.98
CA ILE A 112 -5.40 0.38 -3.81
C ILE A 112 -6.62 -0.44 -4.26
N GLU A 113 -7.33 -0.02 -5.29
CA GLU A 113 -8.50 -0.74 -5.83
C GLU A 113 -8.12 -2.14 -6.30
N TYR A 114 -6.97 -2.28 -6.97
CA TYR A 114 -6.46 -3.59 -7.38
C TYR A 114 -6.18 -4.49 -6.16
N ALA A 115 -5.51 -3.96 -5.14
CA ALA A 115 -5.21 -4.70 -3.91
C ALA A 115 -6.49 -5.11 -3.18
N MET A 116 -7.51 -4.25 -3.15
CA MET A 116 -8.83 -4.59 -2.59
C MET A 116 -9.48 -5.75 -3.35
N ASP A 117 -9.38 -5.78 -4.67
CA ASP A 117 -9.90 -6.89 -5.48
C ASP A 117 -9.16 -8.20 -5.22
N VAL A 118 -7.85 -8.14 -5.01
CA VAL A 118 -7.07 -9.33 -4.59
C VAL A 118 -7.57 -9.84 -3.24
N LEU A 119 -7.76 -8.96 -2.26
CA LEU A 119 -8.29 -9.34 -0.94
C LEU A 119 -9.69 -9.94 -1.00
N ARG A 120 -10.57 -9.40 -1.84
CA ARG A 120 -11.90 -10.00 -2.08
C ARG A 120 -11.80 -11.42 -2.59
N ARG A 121 -10.93 -11.67 -3.56
CA ARG A 121 -10.70 -13.02 -4.12
C ARG A 121 -10.10 -13.99 -3.10
N GLN A 122 -9.37 -13.47 -2.11
CA GLN A 122 -8.84 -14.24 -0.98
C GLN A 122 -9.89 -14.51 0.11
N GLY A 123 -11.11 -13.99 -0.03
CA GLY A 123 -12.18 -14.17 0.96
C GLY A 123 -12.09 -13.23 2.17
N LYS A 124 -11.28 -12.19 2.10
CA LYS A 124 -11.22 -11.16 3.14
C LYS A 124 -12.53 -10.36 3.16
N LYS A 125 -12.98 -9.97 4.34
CA LYS A 125 -14.21 -9.21 4.54
C LYS A 125 -13.98 -7.69 4.61
N SER A 126 -12.77 -7.31 4.92
CA SER A 126 -12.37 -5.92 5.06
C SER A 126 -10.92 -5.70 4.63
N VAL A 127 -10.61 -4.45 4.43
CA VAL A 127 -9.27 -3.95 4.19
C VAL A 127 -8.96 -2.87 5.22
N HIS A 128 -7.77 -2.88 5.76
CA HIS A 128 -7.30 -1.91 6.73
C HIS A 128 -5.86 -1.49 6.46
N TYR A 129 -5.49 -0.34 7.02
CA TYR A 129 -4.11 0.12 6.96
C TYR A 129 -3.87 1.23 7.98
N LEU A 130 -2.59 1.47 8.26
CA LEU A 130 -2.11 2.55 9.07
C LEU A 130 -1.49 3.64 8.20
N VAL A 131 -1.75 4.89 8.54
CA VAL A 131 -1.13 6.03 7.86
C VAL A 131 -0.64 7.04 8.88
N CYS A 132 0.57 7.57 8.67
CA CYS A 132 1.05 8.70 9.46
C CYS A 132 0.16 9.93 9.21
N PRO A 133 -0.21 10.69 10.25
CA PRO A 133 -1.04 11.89 10.09
C PRO A 133 -0.45 12.93 9.13
N SER A 134 0.87 12.97 9.00
CA SER A 134 1.58 13.86 8.07
C SER A 134 1.46 13.46 6.59
N ASN A 135 1.08 12.21 6.32
CA ASN A 135 0.88 11.72 4.96
C ASN A 135 -0.48 12.13 4.40
N THR A 136 -0.67 13.42 4.19
CA THR A 136 -1.94 14.01 3.76
C THR A 136 -2.39 13.52 2.39
N LYS A 137 -1.47 13.14 1.49
CA LYS A 137 -1.80 12.56 0.18
C LYS A 137 -2.46 11.20 0.32
N ALA A 138 -1.91 10.32 1.16
CA ALA A 138 -2.50 9.02 1.44
C ALA A 138 -3.87 9.18 2.09
N VAL A 139 -3.99 10.01 3.12
CA VAL A 139 -5.27 10.30 3.78
C VAL A 139 -6.35 10.70 2.77
N ARG A 140 -6.06 11.63 1.88
CA ARG A 140 -7.01 12.06 0.83
C ARG A 140 -7.40 10.94 -0.11
N SER A 141 -6.44 10.11 -0.53
CA SER A 141 -6.72 8.98 -1.44
C SER A 141 -7.67 7.98 -0.79
N TYR A 142 -7.46 7.69 0.48
CA TYR A 142 -8.28 6.74 1.23
C TYR A 142 -9.67 7.28 1.56
N GLU A 143 -9.78 8.56 1.91
CA GLU A 143 -11.08 9.22 2.11
C GLU A 143 -11.90 9.21 0.81
N HIS A 144 -11.26 9.42 -0.33
CA HIS A 144 -11.90 9.32 -1.65
C HIS A 144 -12.42 7.91 -1.96
N LEU A 145 -11.79 6.87 -1.42
CA LEU A 145 -12.19 5.48 -1.58
C LEU A 145 -13.17 5.02 -0.47
N HIS A 146 -13.70 5.96 0.31
CA HIS A 146 -14.68 5.72 1.38
C HIS A 146 -14.17 4.90 2.57
N PHE A 147 -12.85 4.89 2.80
CA PHE A 147 -12.31 4.34 4.05
C PHE A 147 -12.75 5.19 5.23
N SER A 148 -13.05 4.53 6.34
CA SER A 148 -13.40 5.18 7.59
C SER A 148 -12.24 5.13 8.57
N GLN A 149 -11.92 6.24 9.21
CA GLN A 149 -10.99 6.26 10.34
C GLN A 149 -11.68 5.60 11.53
N VAL A 150 -11.12 4.49 11.99
CA VAL A 150 -11.69 3.69 13.09
C VAL A 150 -10.92 3.82 14.40
N GLY A 151 -9.78 4.48 14.38
CA GLY A 151 -8.98 4.70 15.57
C GLY A 151 -7.64 5.36 15.28
N THR A 152 -6.85 5.47 16.34
CA THR A 152 -5.46 5.90 16.30
C THR A 152 -4.62 4.94 17.12
N CYS A 153 -3.34 4.83 16.81
CA CYS A 153 -2.42 4.03 17.59
C CYS A 153 -1.02 4.61 17.55
N GLU A 154 -0.16 4.07 18.38
CA GLU A 154 1.27 4.33 18.36
C GLU A 154 1.99 2.99 18.19
N LEU A 155 2.78 2.85 17.12
CA LEU A 155 3.63 1.68 16.85
C LEU A 155 5.04 2.17 16.52
N HIS A 156 6.03 1.47 17.08
CA HIS A 156 7.45 1.81 16.86
C HIS A 156 7.75 3.30 17.12
N GLU A 157 7.14 3.86 18.19
CA GLU A 157 7.30 5.26 18.62
C GLU A 157 6.74 6.30 17.62
N LEU A 158 5.91 5.88 16.68
CA LEU A 158 5.27 6.75 15.70
C LEU A 158 3.75 6.70 15.84
N PRO A 159 3.06 7.87 15.72
CA PRO A 159 1.61 7.92 15.70
C PRO A 159 1.05 7.52 14.35
N TYR A 160 -0.09 6.80 14.36
CA TYR A 160 -0.80 6.41 13.15
C TYR A 160 -2.31 6.64 13.27
N LEU A 161 -2.92 6.95 12.13
CA LEU A 161 -4.36 6.86 11.93
C LEU A 161 -4.69 5.46 11.42
N CYS A 162 -5.75 4.86 11.97
CA CYS A 162 -6.22 3.54 11.56
C CYS A 162 -7.46 3.69 10.68
N TYR A 163 -7.39 3.14 9.46
CA TYR A 163 -8.48 3.17 8.50
C TYR A 163 -8.94 1.74 8.17
N GLU A 164 -10.24 1.60 7.99
CA GLU A 164 -10.86 0.30 7.63
C GLU A 164 -11.99 0.54 6.62
N GLN A 165 -12.18 -0.43 5.73
CA GLN A 165 -13.32 -0.47 4.83
C GLN A 165 -13.80 -1.91 4.65
N LYS A 166 -15.12 -2.09 4.62
CA LYS A 166 -15.72 -3.35 4.19
C LYS A 166 -15.43 -3.60 2.71
N LEU A 167 -15.05 -4.82 2.38
CA LEU A 167 -14.86 -5.28 1.00
C LEU A 167 -16.17 -5.78 0.37
#